data_423690d4c3a4addb3cd17a4fb5f387c1
#
_entry.id   423690d4c3a4addb3cd17a4fb5f387c1
#
_cell.length_a   1.000
_cell.length_b   1.000
_cell.length_c   1.000
_cell.angle_alpha   90.00
_cell.angle_beta   90.00
_cell.angle_gamma   90.00
#
_symmetry.space_group_name_H-M   'P 1'
#
loop_
_entity.id
_entity.type
_entity.pdbx_description
1 polymer ?
#
loop_
_entity_poly.entity_id
_entity_poly.type
_entity_poly.pdbx_seq_one_letter_code
_entity_poly.pdbx_strand_id
1 'polypeptide(L)'
;ITIVELKKMYSKKIPITMATAYDFPSAVHVDLAGIDVVLVGDSLGMVVLGYDTTLPVTFDEILHHCRNHTYASKLAVSRGCKRPLLVGDLPFGSYEISAQEAQRNAYRLLKAATLTSIKLEGADAARLRTVETLVNGGIAVMGHIGLTPQSYSTLGGFRAQGKHAQQAVSLIEQARQLVNAGVFAIVLECVPAEVAKEVTERISVPTIGIGAGMHTSGQVLVYHDLLGMMQHPHHAKVTPKFCKQFSSVGVTINEALKEFRREVRERSFPDLNFSPYKMAAGELEIFKQKLVELDRSSGSSRSDSVSTESEETKVY
;
A
#
# COMPACT_ATOMS: atom_id res chain seq x y z
N ILE A 1 9.15 -11.24 12.18
CA ILE A 1 8.38 -11.16 13.45
C ILE A 1 7.15 -12.07 13.35
N THR A 2 6.90 -12.81 14.38
CA THR A 2 5.73 -13.70 14.53
C THR A 2 4.70 -13.07 15.48
N ILE A 3 3.48 -13.60 15.52
CA ILE A 3 2.46 -13.18 16.50
C ILE A 3 2.94 -13.42 17.94
N VAL A 4 3.73 -14.47 18.17
CA VAL A 4 4.31 -14.76 19.50
C VAL A 4 5.31 -13.69 19.91
N GLU A 5 6.15 -13.22 18.98
CA GLU A 5 7.11 -12.14 19.22
C GLU A 5 6.37 -10.80 19.43
N LEU A 6 5.32 -10.52 18.66
CA LEU A 6 4.47 -9.35 18.88
C LEU A 6 3.84 -9.33 20.28
N LYS A 7 3.32 -10.48 20.75
CA LYS A 7 2.82 -10.63 22.13
C LYS A 7 3.91 -10.39 23.17
N LYS A 8 5.16 -10.84 22.92
CA LYS A 8 6.31 -10.57 23.79
C LYS A 8 6.67 -9.09 23.82
N MET A 9 6.63 -8.37 22.68
CA MET A 9 6.83 -6.93 22.63
C MET A 9 5.77 -6.21 23.47
N TYR A 10 4.50 -6.57 23.28
CA TYR A 10 3.38 -6.02 24.05
C TYR A 10 3.57 -6.24 25.56
N SER A 11 3.87 -7.48 26.00
CA SER A 11 4.09 -7.78 27.43
C SER A 11 5.27 -7.02 28.03
N LYS A 12 6.29 -6.70 27.24
CA LYS A 12 7.46 -5.91 27.65
C LYS A 12 7.25 -4.40 27.47
N LYS A 13 6.06 -3.96 27.05
CA LYS A 13 5.73 -2.56 26.74
C LYS A 13 6.68 -1.93 25.71
N ILE A 14 7.18 -2.71 24.76
CA ILE A 14 7.97 -2.24 23.63
C ILE A 14 6.98 -1.72 22.58
N PRO A 15 7.03 -0.43 22.18
CA PRO A 15 6.14 0.12 21.18
C PRO A 15 6.26 -0.62 19.84
N ILE A 16 5.13 -0.98 19.25
CA ILE A 16 5.06 -1.70 17.98
C ILE A 16 5.00 -0.69 16.83
N THR A 17 5.89 -0.83 15.87
CA THR A 17 5.88 -0.02 14.66
C THR A 17 5.18 -0.76 13.53
N MET A 18 4.25 -0.08 12.84
CA MET A 18 3.54 -0.63 11.71
C MET A 18 3.50 0.39 10.57
N ALA A 19 3.66 -0.06 9.35
CA ALA A 19 3.51 0.76 8.14
C ALA A 19 2.80 -0.05 7.05
N THR A 20 2.16 0.64 6.11
CA THR A 20 1.67 -0.03 4.91
C THR A 20 2.78 -0.24 3.89
N ALA A 21 2.62 -1.21 3.00
CA ALA A 21 3.41 -1.34 1.78
C ALA A 21 2.54 -1.98 0.69
N TYR A 22 2.82 -1.64 -0.58
CA TYR A 22 1.94 -2.05 -1.67
C TYR A 22 2.67 -2.67 -2.85
N ASP A 23 3.99 -2.59 -2.87
CA ASP A 23 4.85 -3.15 -3.92
C ASP A 23 6.18 -3.66 -3.34
N PHE A 24 7.02 -4.23 -4.20
CA PHE A 24 8.31 -4.76 -3.78
C PHE A 24 9.26 -3.68 -3.23
N PRO A 25 9.46 -2.51 -3.89
CA PRO A 25 10.36 -1.48 -3.36
C PRO A 25 9.90 -0.94 -2.00
N SER A 26 8.62 -0.62 -1.84
CA SER A 26 8.09 -0.14 -0.55
C SER A 26 8.26 -1.18 0.56
N ALA A 27 8.04 -2.47 0.24
CA ALA A 27 8.25 -3.56 1.18
C ALA A 27 9.71 -3.68 1.61
N VAL A 28 10.67 -3.58 0.69
CA VAL A 28 12.11 -3.58 1.00
C VAL A 28 12.47 -2.40 1.90
N HIS A 29 11.97 -1.19 1.60
CA HIS A 29 12.23 -0.02 2.43
C HIS A 29 11.73 -0.20 3.87
N VAL A 30 10.52 -0.72 4.02
CA VAL A 30 9.89 -0.96 5.33
C VAL A 30 10.66 -2.04 6.12
N ASP A 31 11.10 -3.12 5.44
CA ASP A 31 11.91 -4.18 6.06
C ASP A 31 13.28 -3.65 6.52
N LEU A 32 13.99 -2.91 5.67
CA LEU A 32 15.29 -2.30 5.99
C LEU A 32 15.19 -1.24 7.09
N ALA A 33 14.08 -0.50 7.15
CA ALA A 33 13.80 0.45 8.23
C ALA A 33 13.54 -0.21 9.58
N GLY A 34 13.38 -1.52 9.61
CA GLY A 34 13.17 -2.26 10.85
C GLY A 34 11.75 -2.19 11.39
N ILE A 35 10.75 -1.86 10.58
CA ILE A 35 9.33 -1.86 10.97
C ILE A 35 8.89 -3.27 11.39
N ASP A 36 8.05 -3.37 12.42
CA ASP A 36 7.66 -4.65 13.02
C ASP A 36 6.52 -5.35 12.29
N VAL A 37 5.56 -4.58 11.79
CA VAL A 37 4.36 -5.08 11.11
C VAL A 37 4.16 -4.36 9.79
N VAL A 38 3.87 -5.08 8.73
CA VAL A 38 3.52 -4.53 7.41
C VAL A 38 2.09 -4.88 7.08
N LEU A 39 1.32 -3.87 6.69
CA LEU A 39 -0.05 -4.02 6.22
C LEU A 39 -0.12 -3.78 4.71
N VAL A 40 -0.66 -4.74 3.98
CA VAL A 40 -1.19 -4.50 2.64
C VAL A 40 -2.65 -4.13 2.80
N GLY A 41 -2.89 -2.83 2.99
CA GLY A 41 -4.20 -2.29 3.33
C GLY A 41 -5.00 -1.84 2.11
N ASP A 42 -6.34 -1.79 2.25
CA ASP A 42 -7.24 -1.26 1.23
C ASP A 42 -7.06 0.25 0.96
N SER A 43 -6.31 0.95 1.83
CA SER A 43 -5.80 2.30 1.55
C SER A 43 -5.00 2.40 0.24
N LEU A 44 -4.53 1.26 -0.32
CA LEU A 44 -3.94 1.21 -1.67
C LEU A 44 -4.88 1.83 -2.72
N GLY A 45 -6.19 1.69 -2.55
CA GLY A 45 -7.17 2.31 -3.43
C GLY A 45 -6.96 3.81 -3.58
N MET A 46 -6.70 4.49 -2.47
CA MET A 46 -6.53 5.94 -2.45
C MET A 46 -5.12 6.37 -2.88
N VAL A 47 -4.07 5.70 -2.37
CA VAL A 47 -2.68 6.19 -2.54
C VAL A 47 -1.92 5.54 -3.69
N VAL A 48 -2.42 4.43 -4.26
CA VAL A 48 -1.81 3.74 -5.40
C VAL A 48 -2.72 3.78 -6.62
N LEU A 49 -4.01 3.46 -6.45
CA LEU A 49 -4.97 3.36 -7.56
C LEU A 49 -5.68 4.69 -7.87
N GLY A 50 -5.59 5.70 -6.98
CA GLY A 50 -6.17 7.02 -7.19
C GLY A 50 -7.67 7.11 -6.98
N TYR A 51 -8.27 6.18 -6.22
CA TYR A 51 -9.69 6.25 -5.83
C TYR A 51 -9.92 7.29 -4.73
N ASP A 52 -11.12 7.83 -4.64
CA ASP A 52 -11.50 8.79 -3.60
C ASP A 52 -11.78 8.12 -2.23
N THR A 53 -12.05 6.82 -2.24
CA THR A 53 -12.33 6.01 -1.05
C THR A 53 -11.77 4.60 -1.19
N THR A 54 -11.81 3.80 -0.12
CA THR A 54 -11.38 2.40 -0.17
C THR A 54 -12.47 1.46 -0.71
N LEU A 55 -13.72 1.91 -0.86
CA LEU A 55 -14.86 1.08 -1.25
C LEU A 55 -14.71 0.37 -2.62
N PRO A 56 -14.11 1.00 -3.66
CA PRO A 56 -13.94 0.34 -4.95
C PRO A 56 -12.90 -0.78 -4.97
N VAL A 57 -12.04 -0.86 -3.93
CA VAL A 57 -10.95 -1.83 -3.90
C VAL A 57 -11.51 -3.26 -3.88
N THR A 58 -11.13 -4.02 -4.89
CA THR A 58 -11.54 -5.41 -5.03
C THR A 58 -10.63 -6.36 -4.24
N PHE A 59 -11.14 -7.55 -3.94
CA PHE A 59 -10.32 -8.60 -3.32
C PHE A 59 -9.12 -9.00 -4.21
N ASP A 60 -9.29 -9.02 -5.53
CA ASP A 60 -8.22 -9.41 -6.44
C ASP A 60 -7.12 -8.33 -6.55
N GLU A 61 -7.43 -7.04 -6.35
CA GLU A 61 -6.42 -5.99 -6.21
C GLU A 61 -5.60 -6.18 -4.93
N ILE A 62 -6.24 -6.37 -3.77
CA ILE A 62 -5.49 -6.71 -2.53
C ILE A 62 -4.63 -7.95 -2.76
N LEU A 63 -5.22 -8.99 -3.34
CA LEU A 63 -4.52 -10.23 -3.65
C LEU A 63 -3.33 -9.99 -4.59
N HIS A 64 -3.46 -9.12 -5.60
CA HIS A 64 -2.38 -8.73 -6.51
C HIS A 64 -1.22 -8.09 -5.75
N HIS A 65 -1.49 -7.10 -4.91
CA HIS A 65 -0.49 -6.40 -4.11
C HIS A 65 0.16 -7.29 -3.02
N CYS A 66 -0.55 -8.29 -2.53
CA CYS A 66 -0.02 -9.29 -1.61
C CYS A 66 0.77 -10.40 -2.31
N ARG A 67 0.39 -10.78 -3.53
CA ARG A 67 0.77 -12.04 -4.18
C ARG A 67 2.26 -12.23 -4.42
N ASN A 68 2.58 -13.53 -4.33
CA ASN A 68 3.76 -14.15 -4.89
C ASN A 68 3.30 -14.93 -6.16
N HIS A 69 3.37 -14.34 -7.37
CA HIS A 69 2.92 -15.01 -8.59
C HIS A 69 3.85 -16.12 -9.06
N THR A 70 3.23 -17.24 -9.48
CA THR A 70 3.74 -18.51 -9.98
C THR A 70 4.90 -18.44 -10.98
N TYR A 71 5.84 -19.38 -10.85
CA TYR A 71 6.87 -19.92 -11.75
C TYR A 71 7.93 -19.00 -12.37
N ALA A 72 7.73 -17.69 -12.54
CA ALA A 72 8.76 -16.83 -13.12
C ALA A 72 8.89 -15.40 -12.55
N SER A 73 7.94 -14.93 -11.77
CA SER A 73 8.04 -13.58 -11.18
C SER A 73 7.50 -13.55 -9.76
N LYS A 74 8.40 -13.53 -8.81
CA LYS A 74 8.13 -13.32 -7.38
C LYS A 74 7.74 -11.85 -7.20
N LEU A 75 6.49 -11.51 -7.01
CA LEU A 75 6.03 -10.13 -6.90
C LEU A 75 5.53 -9.75 -5.51
N ALA A 76 5.68 -8.48 -5.25
CA ALA A 76 5.17 -7.55 -4.28
C ALA A 76 5.67 -7.71 -2.84
N VAL A 77 4.81 -7.39 -1.87
CA VAL A 77 5.18 -7.11 -0.48
C VAL A 77 5.82 -8.31 0.21
N SER A 78 5.27 -9.51 0.05
CA SER A 78 5.78 -10.71 0.75
C SER A 78 7.21 -11.10 0.38
N ARG A 79 7.69 -10.69 -0.79
CA ARG A 79 9.08 -10.94 -1.22
C ARG A 79 10.05 -9.88 -0.70
N GLY A 80 9.60 -8.65 -0.60
CA GLY A 80 10.41 -7.54 -0.07
C GLY A 80 10.59 -7.60 1.44
N CYS A 81 9.63 -8.19 2.15
CA CYS A 81 9.64 -8.31 3.61
C CYS A 81 10.11 -9.70 4.06
N LYS A 82 11.17 -9.73 4.88
CA LYS A 82 11.69 -10.97 5.49
C LYS A 82 11.47 -10.98 6.99
N ARG A 83 11.55 -9.82 7.63
CA ARG A 83 11.51 -9.67 9.08
C ARG A 83 10.10 -9.32 9.62
N PRO A 84 9.33 -8.39 9.05
CA PRO A 84 8.05 -7.95 9.58
C PRO A 84 6.98 -9.04 9.61
N LEU A 85 6.03 -8.92 10.55
CA LEU A 85 4.75 -9.64 10.48
C LEU A 85 3.93 -9.09 9.33
N LEU A 86 3.47 -9.95 8.41
CA LEU A 86 2.67 -9.55 7.25
C LEU A 86 1.18 -9.70 7.52
N VAL A 87 0.43 -8.61 7.33
CA VAL A 87 -1.03 -8.54 7.47
C VAL A 87 -1.63 -8.17 6.12
N GLY A 88 -2.59 -8.93 5.63
CA GLY A 88 -3.39 -8.57 4.45
C GLY A 88 -4.78 -8.10 4.84
N ASP A 89 -5.27 -7.05 4.21
CA ASP A 89 -6.60 -6.54 4.45
C ASP A 89 -7.67 -7.33 3.69
N LEU A 90 -8.80 -7.56 4.30
CA LEU A 90 -10.02 -7.96 3.59
C LEU A 90 -10.76 -6.69 3.18
N PRO A 91 -10.87 -6.37 1.88
CA PRO A 91 -11.53 -5.17 1.41
C PRO A 91 -13.04 -5.28 1.53
N PHE A 92 -13.73 -4.15 1.46
CA PHE A 92 -15.20 -4.08 1.45
C PHE A 92 -15.80 -5.03 0.42
N GLY A 93 -16.85 -5.75 0.80
CA GLY A 93 -17.54 -6.73 -0.06
C GLY A 93 -16.93 -8.14 -0.03
N SER A 94 -15.76 -8.34 0.63
CA SER A 94 -15.09 -9.63 0.66
C SER A 94 -15.38 -10.48 1.92
N TYR A 95 -16.04 -9.92 2.93
CA TYR A 95 -16.32 -10.61 4.20
C TYR A 95 -17.70 -10.28 4.81
N GLU A 96 -18.50 -9.47 4.14
CA GLU A 96 -19.81 -9.03 4.60
C GLU A 96 -20.94 -10.01 4.25
N ILE A 97 -20.81 -10.75 3.16
CA ILE A 97 -21.87 -11.64 2.65
C ILE A 97 -22.12 -12.79 3.62
N SER A 98 -21.06 -13.45 4.09
CA SER A 98 -21.13 -14.51 5.08
C SER A 98 -19.77 -14.80 5.71
N ALA A 99 -19.77 -15.40 6.92
CA ALA A 99 -18.54 -15.82 7.58
C ALA A 99 -17.77 -16.89 6.77
N GLN A 100 -18.48 -17.76 6.03
CA GLN A 100 -17.88 -18.77 5.14
C GLN A 100 -17.19 -18.11 3.94
N GLU A 101 -17.78 -17.07 3.36
CA GLU A 101 -17.15 -16.30 2.27
C GLU A 101 -15.88 -15.59 2.77
N ALA A 102 -15.96 -14.94 3.91
CA ALA A 102 -14.81 -14.34 4.58
C ALA A 102 -13.68 -15.37 4.82
N GLN A 103 -14.03 -16.56 5.29
CA GLN A 103 -13.05 -17.62 5.54
C GLN A 103 -12.40 -18.13 4.24
N ARG A 104 -13.19 -18.30 3.18
CA ARG A 104 -12.68 -18.68 1.85
C ARG A 104 -11.69 -17.62 1.32
N ASN A 105 -12.05 -16.35 1.40
CA ASN A 105 -11.21 -15.24 0.97
C ASN A 105 -9.94 -15.13 1.82
N ALA A 106 -10.03 -15.25 3.14
CA ALA A 106 -8.88 -15.26 4.02
C ALA A 106 -7.90 -16.41 3.69
N TYR A 107 -8.38 -17.62 3.46
CA TYR A 107 -7.51 -18.74 3.03
C TYR A 107 -6.87 -18.49 1.66
N ARG A 108 -7.61 -17.90 0.70
CA ARG A 108 -7.06 -17.53 -0.61
C ARG A 108 -5.91 -16.52 -0.44
N LEU A 109 -6.11 -15.52 0.41
CA LEU A 109 -5.13 -14.47 0.65
C LEU A 109 -3.87 -15.03 1.34
N LEU A 110 -4.04 -15.78 2.42
CA LEU A 110 -2.93 -16.40 3.16
C LEU A 110 -2.10 -17.35 2.31
N LYS A 111 -2.75 -18.22 1.52
CA LYS A 111 -2.06 -19.19 0.68
C LYS A 111 -1.35 -18.56 -0.52
N ALA A 112 -1.97 -17.55 -1.14
CA ALA A 112 -1.43 -16.95 -2.35
C ALA A 112 -0.28 -15.97 -2.08
N ALA A 113 -0.20 -15.41 -0.87
CA ALA A 113 0.68 -14.30 -0.56
C ALA A 113 1.69 -14.57 0.57
N THR A 114 1.70 -15.78 1.15
CA THR A 114 2.55 -16.12 2.30
C THR A 114 2.36 -15.14 3.48
N LEU A 115 1.13 -14.62 3.63
CA LEU A 115 0.77 -13.75 4.74
C LEU A 115 0.65 -14.54 6.04
N THR A 116 0.84 -13.86 7.16
CA THR A 116 0.74 -14.47 8.50
C THR A 116 -0.63 -14.25 9.12
N SER A 117 -1.34 -13.19 8.71
CA SER A 117 -2.61 -12.77 9.30
C SER A 117 -3.41 -11.92 8.34
N ILE A 118 -4.66 -11.70 8.69
CA ILE A 118 -5.58 -10.81 7.96
C ILE A 118 -6.10 -9.70 8.86
N LYS A 119 -6.56 -8.58 8.26
CA LYS A 119 -7.30 -7.52 8.97
C LYS A 119 -8.73 -7.42 8.42
N LEU A 120 -9.67 -7.05 9.26
CA LEU A 120 -11.03 -6.68 8.88
C LEU A 120 -11.59 -5.60 9.82
N GLU A 121 -12.61 -4.87 9.37
CA GLU A 121 -13.19 -3.74 10.06
C GLU A 121 -14.53 -4.06 10.70
N GLY A 122 -14.78 -3.43 11.88
CA GLY A 122 -16.03 -3.48 12.61
C GLY A 122 -16.06 -4.49 13.74
N ALA A 123 -17.08 -4.35 14.60
CA ALA A 123 -17.32 -5.19 15.76
C ALA A 123 -18.82 -5.37 16.07
N ASP A 124 -19.67 -5.22 15.05
CA ASP A 124 -21.08 -5.61 15.18
C ASP A 124 -21.22 -7.14 15.26
N ALA A 125 -22.43 -7.61 15.63
CA ALA A 125 -22.67 -9.04 15.86
C ALA A 125 -22.34 -9.92 14.62
N ALA A 126 -22.47 -9.41 13.39
CA ALA A 126 -22.12 -10.16 12.19
C ALA A 126 -20.59 -10.24 12.02
N ARG A 127 -19.87 -9.14 12.28
CA ARG A 127 -18.41 -9.08 12.24
C ARG A 127 -17.79 -9.98 13.31
N LEU A 128 -18.33 -9.96 14.54
CA LEU A 128 -17.84 -10.84 15.62
C LEU A 128 -17.97 -12.32 15.23
N ARG A 129 -19.10 -12.76 14.67
CA ARG A 129 -19.25 -14.13 14.16
C ARG A 129 -18.27 -14.44 13.04
N THR A 130 -17.99 -13.51 12.18
CA THR A 130 -16.97 -13.65 11.12
C THR A 130 -15.58 -13.83 11.74
N VAL A 131 -15.19 -12.98 12.69
CA VAL A 131 -13.92 -13.09 13.41
C VAL A 131 -13.78 -14.46 14.08
N GLU A 132 -14.81 -14.89 14.85
CA GLU A 132 -14.83 -16.22 15.51
C GLU A 132 -14.65 -17.36 14.51
N THR A 133 -15.35 -17.30 13.37
CA THR A 133 -15.23 -18.32 12.32
C THR A 133 -13.81 -18.39 11.74
N LEU A 134 -13.20 -17.22 11.49
CA LEU A 134 -11.81 -17.13 11.00
C LEU A 134 -10.82 -17.68 12.02
N VAL A 135 -10.93 -17.25 13.29
CA VAL A 135 -10.04 -17.68 14.38
C VAL A 135 -10.17 -19.18 14.63
N ASN A 136 -11.39 -19.71 14.68
CA ASN A 136 -11.64 -21.16 14.83
C ASN A 136 -11.14 -21.96 13.61
N GLY A 137 -11.05 -21.33 12.44
CA GLY A 137 -10.42 -21.88 11.25
C GLY A 137 -8.89 -21.80 11.24
N GLY A 138 -8.26 -21.36 12.35
CA GLY A 138 -6.80 -21.26 12.47
C GLY A 138 -6.20 -20.01 11.83
N ILE A 139 -7.01 -18.99 11.52
CA ILE A 139 -6.57 -17.75 10.91
C ILE A 139 -6.33 -16.70 12.00
N ALA A 140 -5.16 -16.09 12.01
CA ALA A 140 -4.87 -14.97 12.90
C ALA A 140 -5.54 -13.68 12.35
N VAL A 141 -6.34 -13.03 13.20
CA VAL A 141 -7.15 -11.86 12.82
C VAL A 141 -6.70 -10.64 13.61
N MET A 142 -6.48 -9.53 12.90
CA MET A 142 -6.36 -8.18 13.44
C MET A 142 -7.71 -7.47 13.27
N GLY A 143 -8.32 -7.03 14.37
CA GLY A 143 -9.54 -6.24 14.34
C GLY A 143 -9.26 -4.78 14.03
N HIS A 144 -10.30 -4.01 13.67
CA HIS A 144 -10.21 -2.58 13.43
C HIS A 144 -11.51 -1.90 13.84
N ILE A 145 -11.42 -0.92 14.75
CA ILE A 145 -12.55 -0.12 15.25
C ILE A 145 -12.17 1.37 15.33
N GLY A 146 -13.14 2.20 15.62
CA GLY A 146 -13.07 3.65 15.54
C GLY A 146 -13.64 4.11 14.20
N LEU A 147 -12.93 4.95 13.46
CA LEU A 147 -13.24 5.16 12.05
C LEU A 147 -12.95 3.86 11.30
N THR A 148 -13.93 3.36 10.60
CA THR A 148 -13.84 2.24 9.69
C THR A 148 -14.04 2.76 8.27
N PRO A 149 -12.96 2.97 7.47
CA PRO A 149 -13.04 3.53 6.12
C PRO A 149 -14.03 2.81 5.19
N GLN A 150 -14.16 1.50 5.34
CA GLN A 150 -15.11 0.68 4.57
C GLN A 150 -16.57 0.98 4.91
N SER A 151 -16.83 1.62 6.06
CA SER A 151 -18.17 2.10 6.46
C SER A 151 -18.44 3.53 6.02
N TYR A 152 -17.70 4.08 5.06
CA TYR A 152 -17.78 5.46 4.57
C TYR A 152 -19.22 5.92 4.30
N SER A 153 -20.00 5.10 3.63
CA SER A 153 -21.38 5.42 3.25
C SER A 153 -22.31 5.55 4.47
N THR A 154 -22.16 4.67 5.46
CA THR A 154 -23.01 4.66 6.67
C THR A 154 -22.57 5.70 7.69
N LEU A 155 -21.28 6.02 7.75
CA LEU A 155 -20.72 7.06 8.64
C LEU A 155 -20.88 8.48 8.07
N GLY A 156 -21.23 8.60 6.78
CA GLY A 156 -21.32 9.90 6.10
C GLY A 156 -19.96 10.57 5.93
N GLY A 157 -18.94 9.78 5.55
CA GLY A 157 -17.56 10.21 5.29
C GLY A 157 -16.57 9.84 6.39
N PHE A 158 -15.33 10.31 6.25
CA PHE A 158 -14.24 10.09 7.21
C PHE A 158 -14.43 10.99 8.45
N ARG A 159 -14.99 10.44 9.51
CA ARG A 159 -15.31 11.17 10.75
C ARG A 159 -14.70 10.47 11.96
N ALA A 160 -14.02 11.24 12.83
CA ALA A 160 -13.52 10.75 14.09
C ALA A 160 -14.65 10.21 14.98
N GLN A 161 -14.44 9.05 15.58
CA GLN A 161 -15.39 8.31 16.41
C GLN A 161 -15.07 8.47 17.90
N GLY A 162 -16.03 8.18 18.76
CA GLY A 162 -15.81 8.20 20.22
C GLY A 162 -15.74 9.59 20.85
N LYS A 163 -16.26 10.64 20.18
CA LYS A 163 -16.25 12.02 20.72
C LYS A 163 -17.28 12.26 21.83
N HIS A 164 -18.26 11.40 21.96
CA HIS A 164 -19.30 11.47 22.99
C HIS A 164 -19.16 10.29 23.94
N ALA A 165 -19.46 10.48 25.22
CA ALA A 165 -19.27 9.47 26.27
C ALA A 165 -19.87 8.10 25.91
N GLN A 166 -21.10 8.07 25.39
CA GLN A 166 -21.75 6.82 24.99
C GLN A 166 -21.00 6.11 23.86
N GLN A 167 -20.50 6.83 22.86
CA GLN A 167 -19.68 6.26 21.77
C GLN A 167 -18.32 5.77 22.29
N ALA A 168 -17.70 6.49 23.23
CA ALA A 168 -16.45 6.08 23.84
C ALA A 168 -16.60 4.76 24.61
N VAL A 169 -17.66 4.63 25.42
CA VAL A 169 -17.99 3.38 26.12
C VAL A 169 -18.25 2.24 25.14
N SER A 170 -18.99 2.51 24.06
CA SER A 170 -19.25 1.51 23.00
C SER A 170 -17.94 1.01 22.36
N LEU A 171 -16.96 1.87 22.13
CA LEU A 171 -15.64 1.46 21.57
C LEU A 171 -14.89 0.53 22.53
N ILE A 172 -14.95 0.78 23.85
CA ILE A 172 -14.34 -0.14 24.82
C ILE A 172 -15.02 -1.51 24.78
N GLU A 173 -16.34 -1.53 24.68
CA GLU A 173 -17.09 -2.79 24.61
C GLU A 173 -16.80 -3.54 23.29
N GLN A 174 -16.77 -2.85 22.16
CA GLN A 174 -16.38 -3.41 20.88
C GLN A 174 -14.97 -4.04 20.93
N ALA A 175 -14.00 -3.37 21.54
CA ALA A 175 -12.65 -3.89 21.71
C ALA A 175 -12.65 -5.18 22.54
N ARG A 176 -13.40 -5.24 23.65
CA ARG A 176 -13.53 -6.45 24.50
C ARG A 176 -14.17 -7.61 23.73
N GLN A 177 -15.23 -7.33 22.96
CA GLN A 177 -15.90 -8.33 22.15
C GLN A 177 -14.96 -8.91 21.08
N LEU A 178 -14.17 -8.07 20.41
CA LEU A 178 -13.14 -8.53 19.46
C LEU A 178 -12.07 -9.42 20.14
N VAL A 179 -11.61 -9.02 21.34
CA VAL A 179 -10.67 -9.85 22.10
C VAL A 179 -11.29 -11.21 22.45
N ASN A 180 -12.54 -11.24 22.89
CA ASN A 180 -13.27 -12.46 23.17
C ASN A 180 -13.45 -13.34 21.91
N ALA A 181 -13.64 -12.73 20.75
CA ALA A 181 -13.70 -13.41 19.46
C ALA A 181 -12.33 -13.93 18.99
N GLY A 182 -11.22 -13.58 19.67
CA GLY A 182 -9.90 -14.15 19.48
C GLY A 182 -8.94 -13.35 18.58
N VAL A 183 -9.16 -12.05 18.37
CA VAL A 183 -8.20 -11.23 17.63
C VAL A 183 -6.85 -11.14 18.38
N PHE A 184 -5.75 -11.07 17.64
CA PHE A 184 -4.43 -10.94 18.23
C PHE A 184 -3.97 -9.49 18.44
N ALA A 185 -4.61 -8.52 17.77
CA ALA A 185 -4.36 -7.07 17.87
C ALA A 185 -5.58 -6.30 17.36
N ILE A 186 -5.69 -5.02 17.72
CA ILE A 186 -6.78 -4.14 17.28
C ILE A 186 -6.20 -2.82 16.77
N VAL A 187 -6.57 -2.40 15.55
CA VAL A 187 -6.35 -1.05 15.05
C VAL A 187 -7.39 -0.11 15.66
N LEU A 188 -6.94 1.02 16.21
CA LEU A 188 -7.79 2.11 16.67
C LEU A 188 -7.59 3.32 15.75
N GLU A 189 -8.60 3.66 14.94
CA GLU A 189 -8.48 4.74 13.97
C GLU A 189 -9.34 5.93 14.34
N CYS A 190 -8.74 7.14 14.33
CA CYS A 190 -9.42 8.42 14.50
C CYS A 190 -10.34 8.46 15.73
N VAL A 191 -9.83 8.06 16.87
CA VAL A 191 -10.50 8.18 18.18
C VAL A 191 -9.73 9.15 19.09
N PRO A 192 -10.39 9.85 20.05
CA PRO A 192 -9.69 10.70 21.02
C PRO A 192 -8.62 9.91 21.79
N ALA A 193 -7.50 10.56 22.09
CA ALA A 193 -6.35 9.94 22.76
C ALA A 193 -6.72 9.33 24.14
N GLU A 194 -7.60 9.98 24.87
CA GLU A 194 -8.11 9.51 26.16
C GLU A 194 -8.93 8.23 25.99
N VAL A 195 -9.77 8.14 24.95
CA VAL A 195 -10.54 6.94 24.64
C VAL A 195 -9.63 5.78 24.23
N ALA A 196 -8.64 6.06 23.38
CA ALA A 196 -7.65 5.07 22.96
C ALA A 196 -6.85 4.53 24.16
N LYS A 197 -6.49 5.39 25.12
CA LYS A 197 -5.86 5.00 26.38
C LYS A 197 -6.73 4.01 27.15
N GLU A 198 -8.00 4.38 27.38
CA GLU A 198 -8.94 3.58 28.14
C GLU A 198 -9.23 2.21 27.48
N VAL A 199 -9.29 2.16 26.14
CA VAL A 199 -9.38 0.90 25.40
C VAL A 199 -8.12 0.07 25.63
N THR A 200 -6.94 0.65 25.44
CA THR A 200 -5.65 -0.06 25.53
C THR A 200 -5.41 -0.66 26.92
N GLU A 201 -5.79 0.04 27.99
CA GLU A 201 -5.62 -0.41 29.36
C GLU A 201 -6.61 -1.51 29.78
N ARG A 202 -7.72 -1.68 29.04
CA ARG A 202 -8.82 -2.61 29.41
C ARG A 202 -8.88 -3.87 28.58
N ILE A 203 -7.95 -4.06 27.64
CA ILE A 203 -7.89 -5.27 26.81
C ILE A 203 -6.54 -5.97 26.95
N SER A 204 -6.47 -7.25 26.58
CA SER A 204 -5.29 -8.10 26.75
C SER A 204 -4.45 -8.29 25.48
N VAL A 205 -4.79 -7.56 24.40
CA VAL A 205 -4.05 -7.62 23.12
C VAL A 205 -3.52 -6.22 22.76
N PRO A 206 -2.46 -6.12 21.96
CA PRO A 206 -1.93 -4.82 21.55
C PRO A 206 -2.93 -4.02 20.73
N THR A 207 -2.97 -2.70 20.97
CA THR A 207 -3.65 -1.73 20.14
C THR A 207 -2.64 -1.03 19.23
N ILE A 208 -3.01 -0.81 17.97
CA ILE A 208 -2.22 -0.07 16.98
C ILE A 208 -3.01 1.19 16.59
N GLY A 209 -2.49 2.36 16.97
CA GLY A 209 -3.17 3.63 16.74
C GLY A 209 -2.87 4.23 15.38
N ILE A 210 -3.87 4.84 14.77
CA ILE A 210 -3.75 5.78 13.66
C ILE A 210 -4.70 6.95 13.91
N GLY A 211 -4.15 8.14 14.15
CA GLY A 211 -4.97 9.26 14.60
C GLY A 211 -5.68 9.03 15.96
N ALA A 212 -5.08 8.22 16.83
CA ALA A 212 -5.63 7.81 18.13
C ALA A 212 -4.76 8.27 19.33
N GLY A 213 -3.82 9.17 19.10
CA GLY A 213 -2.89 9.65 20.13
C GLY A 213 -1.78 8.64 20.47
N MET A 214 -1.04 8.93 21.52
CA MET A 214 0.22 8.24 21.87
C MET A 214 0.06 7.05 22.82
N HIS A 215 -1.13 6.78 23.34
CA HIS A 215 -1.34 5.82 24.43
C HIS A 215 -1.64 4.39 23.96
N THR A 216 -1.64 4.15 22.67
CA THR A 216 -1.76 2.78 22.10
C THR A 216 -0.45 2.03 22.20
N SER A 217 -0.50 0.70 22.06
CA SER A 217 0.68 -0.18 22.15
C SER A 217 1.64 -0.04 20.96
N GLY A 218 1.17 0.53 19.86
CA GLY A 218 1.94 0.82 18.65
C GLY A 218 1.24 1.83 17.77
N GLN A 219 1.87 2.17 16.63
CA GLN A 219 1.34 3.16 15.68
C GLN A 219 1.47 2.63 14.26
N VAL A 220 0.49 2.98 13.40
CA VAL A 220 0.54 2.75 11.96
C VAL A 220 0.35 4.04 11.19
N LEU A 221 1.06 4.18 10.08
CA LEU A 221 0.82 5.21 9.05
C LEU A 221 0.88 4.59 7.66
N VAL A 222 0.16 5.21 6.74
CA VAL A 222 0.19 4.89 5.31
C VAL A 222 1.53 5.33 4.72
N TYR A 223 2.22 4.43 4.02
CA TYR A 223 3.57 4.63 3.49
C TYR A 223 3.71 5.92 2.65
N HIS A 224 2.77 6.13 1.72
CA HIS A 224 2.78 7.30 0.85
C HIS A 224 2.57 8.60 1.60
N ASP A 225 1.70 8.59 2.61
CA ASP A 225 1.41 9.76 3.43
C ASP A 225 2.59 10.12 4.33
N LEU A 226 3.15 9.14 5.05
CA LEU A 226 4.27 9.40 5.96
C LEU A 226 5.54 9.88 5.23
N LEU A 227 5.71 9.52 3.96
CA LEU A 227 6.85 9.96 3.13
C LEU A 227 6.57 11.23 2.32
N GLY A 228 5.36 11.77 2.38
CA GLY A 228 4.98 12.96 1.59
C GLY A 228 5.09 12.71 0.08
N MET A 229 4.67 11.52 -0.39
CA MET A 229 4.74 11.16 -1.80
C MET A 229 3.58 11.74 -2.63
N MET A 230 2.43 12.01 -2.00
CA MET A 230 1.22 12.43 -2.68
C MET A 230 1.32 13.89 -3.11
N GLN A 231 1.43 14.13 -4.42
CA GLN A 231 1.53 15.46 -5.02
C GLN A 231 0.28 15.86 -5.81
N HIS A 232 -0.65 14.94 -6.04
CA HIS A 232 -1.89 15.25 -6.74
C HIS A 232 -2.74 16.24 -5.92
N PRO A 233 -3.23 17.36 -6.51
CA PRO A 233 -3.92 18.43 -5.78
C PRO A 233 -5.12 17.95 -4.96
N HIS A 234 -5.84 16.93 -5.44
CA HIS A 234 -6.95 16.33 -4.72
C HIS A 234 -6.47 15.58 -3.47
N HIS A 235 -5.49 14.68 -3.61
CA HIS A 235 -4.99 13.86 -2.49
C HIS A 235 -4.10 14.66 -1.52
N ALA A 236 -3.33 15.63 -2.00
CA ALA A 236 -2.54 16.49 -1.12
C ALA A 236 -3.40 17.31 -0.14
N LYS A 237 -4.66 17.61 -0.52
CA LYS A 237 -5.63 18.29 0.35
C LYS A 237 -6.27 17.35 1.39
N VAL A 238 -6.20 16.04 1.17
CA VAL A 238 -6.84 15.03 2.04
C VAL A 238 -5.84 14.22 2.86
N THR A 239 -4.55 14.58 2.87
CA THR A 239 -3.60 14.00 3.85
C THR A 239 -4.18 14.17 5.25
N PRO A 240 -4.38 13.09 6.00
CA PRO A 240 -5.03 13.16 7.31
C PRO A 240 -4.26 14.08 8.25
N LYS A 241 -4.96 14.92 9.01
CA LYS A 241 -4.35 15.89 9.95
C LYS A 241 -3.44 15.24 11.00
N PHE A 242 -3.65 13.98 11.31
CA PHE A 242 -2.83 13.20 12.23
C PHE A 242 -1.56 12.66 11.59
N CYS A 243 -1.45 12.68 10.26
CA CYS A 243 -0.30 12.12 9.57
C CYS A 243 0.87 13.11 9.58
N LYS A 244 1.90 12.80 10.38
CA LYS A 244 3.17 13.49 10.29
C LYS A 244 3.91 13.01 9.05
N GLN A 245 4.25 13.92 8.16
CA GLN A 245 5.17 13.65 7.05
C GLN A 245 6.61 13.71 7.57
N PHE A 246 7.33 12.61 7.42
CA PHE A 246 8.75 12.50 7.82
C PHE A 246 9.70 12.89 6.70
N SER A 247 9.18 13.06 5.47
CA SER A 247 9.93 13.47 4.29
C SER A 247 9.00 14.17 3.29
N SER A 248 9.57 14.63 2.15
CA SER A 248 8.87 15.22 1.00
C SER A 248 9.28 14.51 -0.29
N VAL A 249 9.20 13.18 -0.29
CA VAL A 249 9.70 12.33 -1.39
C VAL A 249 9.06 12.69 -2.72
N GLY A 250 7.77 13.06 -2.75
CA GLY A 250 7.08 13.48 -3.97
C GLY A 250 7.69 14.72 -4.62
N VAL A 251 8.20 15.67 -3.83
CA VAL A 251 8.93 16.84 -4.35
C VAL A 251 10.24 16.39 -5.01
N THR A 252 11.02 15.56 -4.33
CA THR A 252 12.29 15.03 -4.85
C THR A 252 12.10 14.24 -6.16
N ILE A 253 11.04 13.43 -6.25
CA ILE A 253 10.69 12.70 -7.48
C ILE A 253 10.40 13.69 -8.62
N ASN A 254 9.59 14.72 -8.36
CA ASN A 254 9.25 15.70 -9.37
C ASN A 254 10.46 16.51 -9.85
N GLU A 255 11.36 16.88 -8.96
CA GLU A 255 12.61 17.56 -9.29
C GLU A 255 13.51 16.71 -10.16
N ALA A 256 13.72 15.45 -9.79
CA ALA A 256 14.52 14.50 -10.57
C ALA A 256 13.94 14.28 -11.98
N LEU A 257 12.61 14.14 -12.11
CA LEU A 257 11.96 14.00 -13.42
C LEU A 257 12.05 15.27 -14.29
N LYS A 258 11.99 16.45 -13.69
CA LYS A 258 12.19 17.72 -14.41
C LYS A 258 13.62 17.84 -14.93
N GLU A 259 14.60 17.46 -14.12
CA GLU A 259 16.00 17.47 -14.50
C GLU A 259 16.27 16.48 -15.64
N PHE A 260 15.81 15.24 -15.53
CA PHE A 260 15.90 14.26 -16.63
C PHE A 260 15.30 14.80 -17.93
N ARG A 261 14.10 15.40 -17.85
CA ARG A 261 13.44 16.02 -19.03
C ARG A 261 14.27 17.15 -19.62
N ARG A 262 14.89 17.98 -18.77
CA ARG A 262 15.77 19.09 -19.21
C ARG A 262 16.97 18.55 -19.96
N GLU A 263 17.71 17.63 -19.37
CA GLU A 263 18.93 17.06 -19.95
C GLU A 263 18.68 16.35 -21.29
N VAL A 264 17.58 15.59 -21.39
CA VAL A 264 17.19 14.95 -22.67
C VAL A 264 16.88 16.00 -23.75
N ARG A 265 16.18 17.09 -23.41
CA ARG A 265 15.86 18.15 -24.38
C ARG A 265 17.08 18.96 -24.80
N GLU A 266 18.02 19.17 -23.90
CA GLU A 266 19.28 19.85 -24.16
C GLU A 266 20.33 18.93 -24.80
N ARG A 267 20.02 17.63 -24.99
CA ARG A 267 20.93 16.59 -25.49
C ARG A 267 22.21 16.45 -24.64
N SER A 268 22.13 16.75 -23.37
CA SER A 268 23.21 16.55 -22.39
C SER A 268 23.16 15.15 -21.76
N PHE A 269 22.00 14.46 -21.82
CA PHE A 269 21.85 13.05 -21.45
C PHE A 269 21.40 12.21 -22.66
N PRO A 270 21.98 11.02 -22.89
CA PRO A 270 23.12 10.45 -22.17
C PRO A 270 24.45 11.08 -22.63
N ASP A 271 25.35 11.32 -21.71
CA ASP A 271 26.74 11.64 -22.00
C ASP A 271 27.60 10.37 -22.24
N LEU A 272 28.92 10.54 -22.41
CA LEU A 272 29.84 9.41 -22.63
C LEU A 272 29.88 8.41 -21.47
N ASN A 273 29.59 8.83 -20.24
CA ASN A 273 29.57 7.95 -19.08
C ASN A 273 28.35 7.02 -19.08
N PHE A 274 27.27 7.49 -19.68
CA PHE A 274 26.00 6.76 -19.82
C PHE A 274 25.83 6.13 -21.22
N SER A 275 26.88 6.08 -22.03
CA SER A 275 26.92 5.45 -23.36
C SER A 275 28.02 4.36 -23.41
N PRO A 276 27.91 3.28 -22.62
CA PRO A 276 28.99 2.33 -22.43
C PRO A 276 29.23 1.39 -23.61
N TYR A 277 28.28 1.29 -24.54
CA TYR A 277 28.33 0.33 -25.64
C TYR A 277 29.11 0.92 -26.82
N LYS A 278 30.28 0.36 -27.08
CA LYS A 278 31.14 0.77 -28.18
C LYS A 278 31.20 -0.34 -29.24
N MET A 279 31.35 0.03 -30.50
CA MET A 279 31.64 -0.93 -31.55
C MET A 279 33.05 -1.54 -31.34
N ALA A 280 33.25 -2.77 -31.79
CA ALA A 280 34.54 -3.39 -31.76
C ALA A 280 35.55 -2.57 -32.59
N ALA A 281 36.84 -2.74 -32.25
CA ALA A 281 37.90 -2.01 -32.96
C ALA A 281 37.86 -2.29 -34.46
N GLY A 282 37.88 -1.26 -35.29
CA GLY A 282 37.78 -1.32 -36.74
C GLY A 282 36.38 -1.44 -37.32
N GLU A 283 35.38 -1.90 -36.56
CA GLU A 283 33.99 -2.08 -37.05
C GLU A 283 33.29 -0.76 -37.36
N LEU A 284 33.66 0.33 -36.70
CA LEU A 284 33.09 1.67 -36.98
C LEU A 284 33.38 2.13 -38.43
N GLU A 285 34.61 1.89 -38.92
CA GLU A 285 34.97 2.28 -40.28
C GLU A 285 34.27 1.39 -41.31
N ILE A 286 34.18 0.09 -41.06
CA ILE A 286 33.42 -0.85 -41.90
C ILE A 286 31.95 -0.45 -41.94
N PHE A 287 31.36 -0.09 -40.80
CA PHE A 287 30.00 0.39 -40.72
C PHE A 287 29.77 1.65 -41.54
N LYS A 288 30.66 2.65 -41.45
CA LYS A 288 30.57 3.88 -42.24
C LYS A 288 30.66 3.60 -43.77
N GLN A 289 31.54 2.68 -44.19
CA GLN A 289 31.63 2.26 -45.59
C GLN A 289 30.32 1.63 -46.07
N LYS A 290 29.72 0.72 -45.28
CA LYS A 290 28.44 0.09 -45.60
C LYS A 290 27.28 1.09 -45.66
N LEU A 291 27.32 2.14 -44.85
CA LEU A 291 26.29 3.21 -44.92
C LEU A 291 26.37 3.94 -46.28
N VAL A 292 27.57 4.25 -46.77
CA VAL A 292 27.72 4.89 -48.09
C VAL A 292 27.22 3.99 -49.22
N GLU A 293 27.44 2.69 -49.14
CA GLU A 293 26.93 1.71 -50.10
C GLU A 293 25.38 1.62 -50.04
N LEU A 294 24.83 1.63 -48.83
CA LEU A 294 23.37 1.61 -48.60
C LEU A 294 22.71 2.89 -49.21
N ASP A 295 23.27 4.05 -48.98
CA ASP A 295 22.75 5.32 -49.51
C ASP A 295 22.80 5.37 -51.04
N ARG A 296 23.88 4.83 -51.66
CA ARG A 296 23.99 4.71 -53.10
C ARG A 296 22.92 3.77 -53.69
N SER A 297 22.66 2.65 -53.04
CA SER A 297 21.62 1.70 -53.47
C SER A 297 20.23 2.24 -53.33
N SER A 298 19.97 3.07 -52.31
CA SER A 298 18.68 3.72 -52.07
C SER A 298 18.40 4.92 -52.97
N GLY A 299 19.44 5.60 -53.44
CA GLY A 299 19.35 6.76 -54.36
C GLY A 299 18.96 6.40 -55.78
N SER A 300 19.12 5.13 -56.22
CA SER A 300 18.71 4.70 -57.55
C SER A 300 17.24 4.40 -57.74
N SER A 301 16.46 4.43 -56.68
CA SER A 301 15.00 4.12 -56.68
C SER A 301 14.08 5.29 -56.36
N ARG A 302 14.62 6.53 -56.28
CA ARG A 302 13.85 7.77 -56.06
C ARG A 302 14.01 8.77 -57.21
N SER A 303 13.56 8.38 -58.41
CA SER A 303 13.16 9.32 -59.44
C SER A 303 11.71 9.01 -59.81
N ASP A 304 10.89 10.04 -59.70
CA ASP A 304 9.46 10.14 -60.06
C ASP A 304 8.46 9.80 -58.96
N SER A 305 8.14 10.84 -58.17
CA SER A 305 6.76 11.34 -58.03
C SER A 305 6.72 12.47 -56.97
N VAL A 306 6.84 13.69 -57.45
CA VAL A 306 6.35 14.86 -56.73
C VAL A 306 4.86 14.95 -57.04
N SER A 307 4.04 14.74 -56.05
CA SER A 307 2.68 15.24 -56.01
C SER A 307 2.45 15.92 -54.65
N THR A 308 2.37 17.20 -54.72
CA THR A 308 1.85 18.12 -53.72
C THR A 308 0.42 17.73 -53.35
N GLU A 309 0.17 17.46 -52.10
CA GLU A 309 -1.11 17.81 -51.47
C GLU A 309 -0.90 17.95 -49.95
N SER A 310 -1.19 19.16 -49.52
CA SER A 310 -1.30 19.59 -48.11
C SER A 310 -2.62 19.05 -47.54
N GLU A 311 -2.57 18.29 -46.48
CA GLU A 311 -3.68 18.19 -45.53
C GLU A 311 -3.14 18.09 -44.10
N GLU A 312 -3.38 19.18 -43.38
CA GLU A 312 -3.27 19.23 -41.94
C GLU A 312 -4.26 18.23 -41.30
N THR A 313 -3.77 17.20 -40.65
CA THR A 313 -4.59 16.40 -39.75
C THR A 313 -4.15 16.67 -38.32
N LYS A 314 -4.97 17.46 -37.63
CA LYS A 314 -4.90 17.59 -36.18
C LYS A 314 -5.12 16.21 -35.55
N VAL A 315 -4.15 15.76 -34.77
CA VAL A 315 -4.34 14.66 -33.81
C VAL A 315 -4.14 15.26 -32.42
N TYR A 316 -5.27 15.41 -31.71
CA TYR A 316 -5.53 15.73 -30.27
C TYR A 316 -4.70 16.78 -29.59
#